data_75ef4eee87580afa04ea8c1409c5d1be
#
_entry.id   75ef4eee87580afa04ea8c1409c5d1be
#
_cell.length_a   1.000
_cell.length_b   1.000
_cell.length_c   1.000
_cell.angle_alpha   90.00
_cell.angle_beta   90.00
_cell.angle_gamma   90.00
#
_symmetry.space_group_name_H-M   'P 1'
#
loop_
_entity.id
_entity.type
_entity.pdbx_description
1 polymer ?
#
loop_
_entity_poly.entity_id
_entity_poly.type
_entity_poly.pdbx_seq_one_letter_code
_entity_poly.pdbx_strand_id
1 'polypeptide(L)'
;MHPKALFLYGTNKEDGTPNFGLFTWITSCWNGEYSVMACIGEEKLTKDRIREQKMFSANLVSEPLLPLADYLGNTSGYSPGKMAIPINIGRGEMLDVPVLKESPFVMELEVVQTVSLLENSDIFICKIHNIIKTGDYADNKKSNEDRLRSVSPVVSVGNEYFTLNPVPKGTWGQWKDTFKKG
;
A
#
# COMPACT_ATOMS: atom_id res chain seq x y z
N MET A 1 5.84 -12.00 15.18
CA MET A 1 4.69 -11.67 14.31
C MET A 1 4.17 -10.31 14.75
N HIS A 2 3.89 -9.36 13.83
CA HIS A 2 3.42 -8.00 14.15
C HIS A 2 2.34 -7.58 13.15
N PRO A 3 1.44 -6.65 13.49
CA PRO A 3 0.45 -6.11 12.57
C PRO A 3 1.16 -5.44 11.37
N LYS A 4 0.67 -5.72 10.16
CA LYS A 4 1.17 -5.15 8.90
C LYS A 4 0.02 -4.57 8.11
N ALA A 5 0.14 -3.33 7.67
CA ALA A 5 -0.83 -2.74 6.76
C ALA A 5 -0.86 -3.48 5.43
N LEU A 6 -2.01 -3.50 4.81
CA LEU A 6 -2.27 -4.17 3.54
C LEU A 6 -2.32 -3.15 2.41
N PHE A 7 -1.58 -3.42 1.33
CA PHE A 7 -1.60 -2.60 0.13
C PHE A 7 -1.77 -3.46 -1.12
N LEU A 8 -2.61 -3.01 -2.03
CA LEU A 8 -2.66 -3.54 -3.40
C LEU A 8 -1.71 -2.75 -4.28
N TYR A 9 -0.66 -3.41 -4.79
CA TYR A 9 0.26 -2.79 -5.75
C TYR A 9 -0.28 -2.93 -7.16
N GLY A 10 -0.46 -1.79 -7.82
CA GLY A 10 -0.93 -1.69 -9.20
C GLY A 10 0.22 -1.49 -10.17
N THR A 11 0.28 -2.33 -11.20
CA THR A 11 1.25 -2.27 -12.31
C THR A 11 0.55 -2.51 -13.63
N ASN A 12 1.10 -2.03 -14.75
CA ASN A 12 0.63 -2.40 -16.07
C ASN A 12 1.33 -3.68 -16.55
N LYS A 13 0.59 -4.59 -17.21
CA LYS A 13 1.16 -5.73 -17.95
C LYS A 13 1.83 -5.25 -19.24
N GLU A 14 2.46 -6.14 -19.98
CA GLU A 14 3.09 -5.83 -21.28
C GLU A 14 2.10 -5.31 -22.31
N ASP A 15 0.88 -5.84 -22.30
CA ASP A 15 -0.22 -5.42 -23.17
C ASP A 15 -0.92 -4.13 -22.70
N GLY A 16 -0.42 -3.47 -21.65
CA GLY A 16 -0.98 -2.27 -21.08
C GLY A 16 -2.17 -2.51 -20.14
N THR A 17 -2.64 -3.76 -19.99
CA THR A 17 -3.73 -4.06 -19.06
C THR A 17 -3.28 -4.01 -17.60
N PRO A 18 -4.16 -3.60 -16.66
CA PRO A 18 -3.79 -3.49 -15.26
C PRO A 18 -3.59 -4.87 -14.60
N ASN A 19 -2.74 -4.90 -13.60
CA ASN A 19 -2.58 -6.00 -12.67
C ASN A 19 -2.44 -5.46 -11.25
N PHE A 20 -3.07 -6.10 -10.28
CA PHE A 20 -2.92 -5.82 -8.86
C PHE A 20 -2.50 -7.06 -8.09
N GLY A 21 -1.67 -6.87 -7.05
CA GLY A 21 -1.28 -7.91 -6.10
C GLY A 21 -1.28 -7.37 -4.69
N LEU A 22 -1.61 -8.22 -3.71
CA LEU A 22 -1.64 -7.87 -2.29
C LEU A 22 -0.28 -8.05 -1.65
N PHE A 23 0.19 -7.01 -0.95
CA PHE A 23 1.48 -6.98 -0.26
C PHE A 23 1.38 -6.33 1.11
N THR A 24 2.26 -6.76 2.02
CA THR A 24 2.30 -6.28 3.41
C THR A 24 3.68 -5.79 3.84
N TRP A 25 4.73 -6.04 3.05
CA TRP A 25 6.09 -5.66 3.40
C TRP A 25 6.42 -4.29 2.77
N ILE A 26 5.83 -3.26 3.36
CA ILE A 26 6.01 -1.86 2.98
C ILE A 26 6.19 -1.01 4.23
N THR A 27 7.12 -0.09 4.20
CA THR A 27 7.36 0.85 5.29
C THR A 27 8.00 2.14 4.78
N SER A 28 7.84 3.21 5.55
CA SER A 28 8.57 4.46 5.30
C SER A 28 10.05 4.28 5.58
N CYS A 29 10.87 4.95 4.79
CA CYS A 29 12.32 5.04 4.98
C CYS A 29 12.81 6.45 4.64
N TRP A 30 14.09 6.71 4.93
CA TRP A 30 14.75 7.96 4.60
C TRP A 30 15.85 7.69 3.58
N ASN A 31 15.76 8.29 2.41
CA ASN A 31 16.75 8.20 1.33
C ASN A 31 17.10 9.60 0.80
N GLY A 32 17.58 10.47 1.69
CA GLY A 32 17.77 11.88 1.39
C GLY A 32 16.45 12.68 1.42
N GLU A 33 15.34 12.01 1.24
CA GLU A 33 13.97 12.50 1.36
C GLU A 33 13.06 11.43 1.97
N TYR A 34 11.83 11.78 2.35
CA TYR A 34 10.83 10.83 2.82
C TYR A 34 10.43 9.88 1.70
N SER A 35 10.74 8.63 1.87
CA SER A 35 10.64 7.57 0.85
C SER A 35 9.90 6.35 1.39
N VAL A 36 9.65 5.38 0.52
CA VAL A 36 9.03 4.10 0.86
C VAL A 36 9.96 2.95 0.48
N MET A 37 10.07 1.99 1.37
CA MET A 37 10.73 0.71 1.10
C MET A 37 9.66 -0.38 0.97
N ALA A 38 9.67 -1.11 -0.15
CA ALA A 38 8.77 -2.23 -0.42
C ALA A 38 9.58 -3.49 -0.71
N CYS A 39 9.28 -4.59 -0.04
CA CYS A 39 9.94 -5.87 -0.28
C CYS A 39 8.96 -6.85 -0.90
N ILE A 40 9.38 -7.52 -1.99
CA ILE A 40 8.57 -8.54 -2.69
C ILE A 40 9.43 -9.80 -2.86
N GLY A 41 9.00 -10.88 -2.20
CA GLY A 41 9.59 -12.21 -2.35
C GLY A 41 8.89 -13.04 -3.40
N GLU A 42 9.52 -14.17 -3.76
CA GLU A 42 9.02 -15.19 -4.67
C GLU A 42 8.74 -14.70 -6.11
N GLU A 43 8.26 -15.58 -6.97
CA GLU A 43 7.81 -15.23 -8.32
C GLU A 43 6.47 -14.50 -8.26
N LYS A 44 6.45 -13.24 -8.65
CA LYS A 44 5.25 -12.41 -8.70
C LYS A 44 5.28 -11.53 -9.95
N LEU A 45 4.26 -11.62 -10.78
CA LEU A 45 4.13 -10.75 -11.97
C LEU A 45 4.30 -9.27 -11.58
N THR A 46 3.71 -8.84 -10.47
CA THR A 46 3.85 -7.47 -9.96
C THR A 46 5.31 -7.08 -9.75
N LYS A 47 6.15 -7.99 -9.19
CA LYS A 47 7.58 -7.74 -8.99
C LYS A 47 8.32 -7.57 -10.32
N ASP A 48 8.03 -8.44 -11.29
CA ASP A 48 8.66 -8.37 -12.61
C ASP A 48 8.30 -7.07 -13.33
N ARG A 49 7.03 -6.68 -13.27
CA ARG A 49 6.58 -5.40 -13.86
C ARG A 49 7.24 -4.19 -13.16
N ILE A 50 7.40 -4.21 -11.82
CA ILE A 50 8.11 -3.16 -11.10
C ILE A 50 9.59 -3.11 -11.50
N ARG A 51 10.24 -4.25 -11.68
CA ARG A 51 11.64 -4.31 -12.15
C ARG A 51 11.81 -3.64 -13.51
N GLU A 52 10.85 -3.82 -14.40
CA GLU A 52 10.90 -3.28 -15.76
C GLU A 52 10.47 -1.81 -15.83
N GLN A 53 9.32 -1.50 -15.28
CA GLN A 53 8.68 -0.18 -15.42
C GLN A 53 9.23 0.85 -14.43
N LYS A 54 9.87 0.40 -13.35
CA LYS A 54 10.39 1.24 -12.25
C LYS A 54 9.33 2.12 -11.60
N MET A 55 8.06 1.76 -11.72
CA MET A 55 6.95 2.49 -11.11
C MET A 55 5.77 1.56 -10.78
N PHE A 56 5.02 1.92 -9.75
CA PHE A 56 3.79 1.23 -9.36
C PHE A 56 2.95 2.13 -8.44
N SER A 57 1.66 1.78 -8.27
CA SER A 57 0.83 2.37 -7.23
C SER A 57 0.76 1.46 -6.00
N ALA A 58 0.68 2.06 -4.80
CA ALA A 58 0.38 1.35 -3.57
C ALA A 58 -0.96 1.85 -3.02
N ASN A 59 -1.99 1.03 -3.14
CA ASN A 59 -3.37 1.34 -2.79
C ASN A 59 -3.70 0.73 -1.42
N LEU A 60 -4.00 1.55 -0.42
CA LEU A 60 -4.33 1.10 0.93
C LEU A 60 -5.61 0.26 0.93
N VAL A 61 -5.58 -0.88 1.58
CA VAL A 61 -6.76 -1.73 1.75
C VAL A 61 -7.58 -1.25 2.93
N SER A 62 -8.81 -0.84 2.66
CA SER A 62 -9.85 -0.57 3.63
C SER A 62 -10.74 -1.81 3.85
N GLU A 63 -11.50 -1.84 4.93
CA GLU A 63 -12.41 -2.96 5.23
C GLU A 63 -13.36 -3.30 4.06
N PRO A 64 -14.01 -2.33 3.37
CA PRO A 64 -14.82 -2.64 2.18
C PRO A 64 -14.04 -3.26 1.01
N LEU A 65 -12.73 -2.97 0.89
CA LEU A 65 -11.88 -3.53 -0.16
C LEU A 65 -11.30 -4.91 0.18
N LEU A 66 -11.48 -5.39 1.41
CA LEU A 66 -10.84 -6.63 1.87
C LEU A 66 -11.18 -7.86 1.02
N PRO A 67 -12.45 -8.12 0.63
CA PRO A 67 -12.76 -9.28 -0.22
C PRO A 67 -12.04 -9.25 -1.57
N LEU A 68 -11.95 -8.06 -2.19
CA LEU A 68 -11.21 -7.86 -3.43
C LEU A 68 -9.70 -8.07 -3.21
N ALA A 69 -9.16 -7.52 -2.13
CA ALA A 69 -7.74 -7.63 -1.81
C ALA A 69 -7.32 -9.07 -1.55
N ASP A 70 -8.12 -9.84 -0.81
CA ASP A 70 -7.88 -11.25 -0.55
C ASP A 70 -7.89 -12.06 -1.84
N TYR A 71 -8.87 -11.86 -2.71
CA TYR A 71 -8.92 -12.49 -4.04
C TYR A 71 -7.66 -12.18 -4.87
N LEU A 72 -7.28 -10.90 -4.97
CA LEU A 72 -6.12 -10.46 -5.76
C LEU A 72 -4.79 -10.95 -5.18
N GLY A 73 -4.72 -11.16 -3.87
CA GLY A 73 -3.57 -11.72 -3.17
C GLY A 73 -3.39 -13.22 -3.38
N ASN A 74 -4.50 -13.96 -3.45
CA ASN A 74 -4.51 -15.42 -3.60
C ASN A 74 -4.57 -15.88 -5.06
N THR A 75 -4.74 -14.97 -6.03
CA THR A 75 -4.77 -15.29 -7.45
C THR A 75 -3.46 -14.85 -8.11
N SER A 76 -2.80 -15.77 -8.82
CA SER A 76 -1.55 -15.48 -9.53
C SER A 76 -1.72 -14.36 -10.57
N GLY A 77 -0.77 -13.41 -10.61
CA GLY A 77 -0.73 -12.36 -11.64
C GLY A 77 -0.60 -12.89 -13.07
N TYR A 78 -0.02 -14.08 -13.20
CA TYR A 78 0.12 -14.77 -14.50
C TYR A 78 -1.16 -15.46 -14.97
N SER A 79 -2.19 -15.59 -14.09
CA SER A 79 -3.46 -16.22 -14.48
C SER A 79 -4.25 -15.31 -15.43
N PRO A 80 -4.64 -15.78 -16.65
CA PRO A 80 -5.28 -14.92 -17.66
C PRO A 80 -6.58 -14.26 -17.19
N GLY A 81 -7.36 -14.93 -16.35
CA GLY A 81 -8.67 -14.48 -15.86
C GLY A 81 -8.62 -13.65 -14.59
N LYS A 82 -7.45 -13.41 -13.98
CA LYS A 82 -7.34 -12.72 -12.69
C LYS A 82 -8.09 -11.38 -12.64
N MET A 83 -7.97 -10.59 -13.69
CA MET A 83 -8.59 -9.26 -13.74
C MET A 83 -9.98 -9.25 -14.39
N ALA A 84 -10.55 -10.42 -14.73
CA ALA A 84 -11.89 -10.56 -15.29
C ALA A 84 -12.97 -10.52 -14.19
N ILE A 85 -12.91 -9.52 -13.31
CA ILE A 85 -13.82 -9.27 -12.19
C ILE A 85 -14.27 -7.81 -12.21
N PRO A 86 -15.43 -7.47 -11.64
CA PRO A 86 -15.84 -6.08 -11.47
C PRO A 86 -14.85 -5.35 -10.55
N ILE A 87 -14.10 -4.42 -11.12
CA ILE A 87 -13.11 -3.61 -10.41
C ILE A 87 -13.04 -2.22 -11.03
N ASN A 88 -13.11 -1.19 -10.20
CA ASN A 88 -13.11 0.19 -10.67
C ASN A 88 -11.69 0.76 -10.67
N ILE A 89 -11.06 0.73 -11.83
CA ILE A 89 -9.67 1.13 -12.03
C ILE A 89 -9.62 2.54 -12.59
N GLY A 90 -8.76 3.36 -12.01
CA GLY A 90 -8.34 4.65 -12.52
C GLY A 90 -6.88 4.59 -12.97
N ARG A 91 -6.34 5.77 -13.30
CA ARG A 91 -4.94 5.99 -13.64
C ARG A 91 -4.33 6.96 -12.64
N GLY A 92 -3.06 6.80 -12.34
CA GLY A 92 -2.31 7.73 -11.52
C GLY A 92 -2.33 9.15 -12.12
N GLU A 93 -2.18 10.15 -11.27
CA GLU A 93 -2.21 11.57 -11.66
C GLU A 93 -0.84 12.04 -12.15
N MET A 94 0.25 11.46 -11.62
CA MET A 94 1.63 11.83 -11.92
C MET A 94 2.39 10.73 -12.66
N LEU A 95 2.10 9.46 -12.37
CA LEU A 95 2.75 8.31 -12.99
C LEU A 95 1.73 7.48 -13.78
N ASP A 96 2.21 6.81 -14.84
CA ASP A 96 1.38 5.90 -15.62
C ASP A 96 1.20 4.55 -14.92
N VAL A 97 0.46 4.55 -13.84
CA VAL A 97 0.18 3.38 -13.01
C VAL A 97 -1.33 3.21 -12.79
N PRO A 98 -1.85 1.98 -12.75
CA PRO A 98 -3.26 1.76 -12.42
C PRO A 98 -3.50 2.00 -10.93
N VAL A 99 -4.62 2.63 -10.59
CA VAL A 99 -5.05 2.90 -9.22
C VAL A 99 -6.46 2.37 -8.98
N LEU A 100 -6.75 1.95 -7.75
CA LEU A 100 -8.10 1.57 -7.35
C LEU A 100 -8.87 2.81 -6.88
N LYS A 101 -9.97 3.13 -7.55
CA LYS A 101 -10.77 4.33 -7.23
C LYS A 101 -11.44 4.26 -5.85
N GLU A 102 -11.70 3.05 -5.36
CA GLU A 102 -12.24 2.82 -4.02
C GLU A 102 -11.19 2.86 -2.90
N SER A 103 -9.89 2.88 -3.25
CA SER A 103 -8.87 3.01 -2.23
C SER A 103 -8.86 4.43 -1.65
N PRO A 104 -8.96 4.58 -0.32
CA PRO A 104 -8.99 5.91 0.32
C PRO A 104 -7.65 6.62 0.31
N PHE A 105 -6.56 5.89 0.07
CA PHE A 105 -5.19 6.40 0.06
C PHE A 105 -4.35 5.61 -0.95
N VAL A 106 -3.76 6.31 -1.90
CA VAL A 106 -2.88 5.72 -2.93
C VAL A 106 -1.58 6.49 -2.99
N MET A 107 -0.46 5.80 -3.00
CA MET A 107 0.85 6.37 -3.30
C MET A 107 1.23 6.01 -4.74
N GLU A 108 1.71 6.99 -5.51
CA GLU A 108 2.35 6.80 -6.79
C GLU A 108 3.86 6.77 -6.58
N LEU A 109 4.48 5.63 -6.84
CA LEU A 109 5.84 5.29 -6.45
C LEU A 109 6.74 5.06 -7.65
N GLU A 110 7.90 5.72 -7.67
CA GLU A 110 9.00 5.46 -8.60
C GLU A 110 10.13 4.74 -7.87
N VAL A 111 10.63 3.65 -8.45
CA VAL A 111 11.77 2.90 -7.90
C VAL A 111 13.07 3.63 -8.24
N VAL A 112 13.72 4.17 -7.21
CA VAL A 112 15.03 4.85 -7.34
C VAL A 112 16.21 3.91 -7.07
N GLN A 113 15.98 2.82 -6.33
CA GLN A 113 16.99 1.81 -6.06
C GLN A 113 16.35 0.44 -5.89
N THR A 114 16.99 -0.59 -6.42
CA THR A 114 16.62 -2.00 -6.20
C THR A 114 17.77 -2.71 -5.51
N VAL A 115 17.49 -3.40 -4.41
CA VAL A 115 18.43 -4.29 -3.72
C VAL A 115 17.90 -5.71 -3.87
N SER A 116 18.57 -6.48 -4.74
CA SER A 116 18.26 -7.91 -4.88
C SER A 116 18.88 -8.67 -3.72
N LEU A 117 18.06 -9.44 -3.04
CA LEU A 117 18.47 -10.30 -1.92
C LEU A 117 18.81 -11.70 -2.44
N LEU A 118 18.38 -12.74 -1.73
CA LEU A 118 18.48 -14.11 -2.22
C LEU A 118 17.50 -14.31 -3.38
N GLU A 119 17.57 -15.47 -4.03
CA GLU A 119 16.75 -15.83 -5.19
C GLU A 119 15.30 -15.33 -5.07
N ASN A 120 14.84 -14.62 -6.10
CA ASN A 120 13.47 -14.14 -6.25
C ASN A 120 12.96 -13.13 -5.19
N SER A 121 13.85 -12.43 -4.47
CA SER A 121 13.45 -11.37 -3.52
C SER A 121 14.12 -10.04 -3.83
N ASP A 122 13.34 -8.96 -3.88
CA ASP A 122 13.83 -7.60 -4.05
C ASP A 122 13.30 -6.66 -2.98
N ILE A 123 14.15 -5.71 -2.60
CA ILE A 123 13.76 -4.50 -1.90
C ILE A 123 13.81 -3.35 -2.90
N PHE A 124 12.70 -2.67 -3.05
CA PHE A 124 12.56 -1.46 -3.84
C PHE A 124 12.55 -0.24 -2.91
N ILE A 125 13.51 0.67 -3.08
CA ILE A 125 13.49 1.99 -2.45
C ILE A 125 12.79 2.92 -3.45
N CYS A 126 11.72 3.56 -3.01
CA CYS A 126 10.82 4.29 -3.88
C CYS A 126 10.65 5.74 -3.44
N LYS A 127 10.76 6.66 -4.40
CA LYS A 127 10.32 8.03 -4.27
C LYS A 127 8.80 8.09 -4.36
N ILE A 128 8.18 8.93 -3.53
CA ILE A 128 6.75 9.22 -3.60
C ILE A 128 6.56 10.41 -4.53
N HIS A 129 5.96 10.20 -5.70
CA HIS A 129 5.62 11.28 -6.64
C HIS A 129 4.33 11.98 -6.29
N ASN A 130 3.35 11.22 -5.82
CA ASN A 130 2.04 11.75 -5.44
C ASN A 130 1.37 10.87 -4.39
N ILE A 131 0.44 11.49 -3.65
CA ILE A 131 -0.45 10.80 -2.71
C ILE A 131 -1.88 11.24 -3.02
N ILE A 132 -2.67 10.33 -3.58
CA ILE A 132 -4.09 10.53 -3.81
C ILE A 132 -4.84 10.15 -2.53
N LYS A 133 -5.70 11.04 -2.05
CA LYS A 133 -6.57 10.82 -0.90
C LYS A 133 -8.01 11.10 -1.31
N THR A 134 -8.95 10.28 -0.84
CA THR A 134 -10.36 10.41 -1.20
C THR A 134 -11.26 10.53 0.03
N GLY A 135 -12.46 11.03 -0.19
CA GLY A 135 -13.50 11.14 0.83
C GLY A 135 -13.05 11.90 2.08
N ASP A 136 -13.52 11.44 3.22
CA ASP A 136 -13.24 12.02 4.54
C ASP A 136 -11.76 11.99 4.92
N TYR A 137 -10.99 11.05 4.36
CA TYR A 137 -9.56 10.96 4.59
C TYR A 137 -8.79 12.14 3.99
N ALA A 138 -9.31 12.75 2.94
CA ALA A 138 -8.75 13.95 2.31
C ALA A 138 -9.05 15.23 3.09
N ASP A 139 -10.07 15.24 3.95
CA ASP A 139 -10.48 16.43 4.68
C ASP A 139 -9.53 16.74 5.85
N ASN A 140 -8.69 17.75 5.67
CA ASN A 140 -7.73 18.18 6.70
C ASN A 140 -8.36 18.87 7.92
N LYS A 141 -9.67 19.17 7.88
CA LYS A 141 -10.41 19.74 9.04
C LYS A 141 -10.86 18.64 10.01
N LYS A 142 -10.91 17.40 9.57
CA LYS A 142 -11.28 16.27 10.41
C LYS A 142 -10.13 15.84 11.31
N SER A 143 -10.47 15.31 12.49
CA SER A 143 -9.49 14.72 13.41
C SER A 143 -8.85 13.46 12.76
N ASN A 144 -7.68 13.06 13.25
CA ASN A 144 -7.07 11.79 12.81
C ASN A 144 -7.94 10.58 13.15
N GLU A 145 -8.69 10.63 14.27
CA GLU A 145 -9.65 9.61 14.64
C GLU A 145 -10.76 9.48 13.59
N ASP A 146 -11.40 10.59 13.22
CA ASP A 146 -12.49 10.60 12.24
C ASP A 146 -11.99 10.12 10.86
N ARG A 147 -10.82 10.58 10.47
CA ARG A 147 -10.17 10.17 9.20
C ARG A 147 -9.86 8.67 9.19
N LEU A 148 -9.28 8.12 10.26
CA LEU A 148 -9.03 6.68 10.37
C LEU A 148 -10.32 5.87 10.44
N ARG A 149 -11.35 6.38 11.14
CA ARG A 149 -12.67 5.73 11.21
C ARG A 149 -13.32 5.64 9.85
N SER A 150 -13.23 6.69 9.02
CA SER A 150 -13.81 6.70 7.67
C SER A 150 -13.10 5.73 6.70
N VAL A 151 -11.82 5.47 6.92
CA VAL A 151 -11.01 4.55 6.09
C VAL A 151 -11.16 3.10 6.53
N SER A 152 -11.28 2.85 7.84
CA SER A 152 -11.22 1.51 8.43
C SER A 152 -10.06 0.67 7.83
N PRO A 153 -8.79 1.11 8.00
CA PRO A 153 -7.66 0.43 7.37
C PRO A 153 -7.48 -0.98 7.93
N VAL A 154 -7.17 -1.92 7.06
CA VAL A 154 -6.98 -3.33 7.43
C VAL A 154 -5.51 -3.62 7.69
N VAL A 155 -5.25 -4.43 8.72
CA VAL A 155 -3.94 -5.01 9.02
C VAL A 155 -4.02 -6.53 9.05
N SER A 156 -2.93 -7.20 8.68
CA SER A 156 -2.80 -8.65 8.81
C SER A 156 -1.94 -9.00 10.03
N VAL A 157 -2.35 -10.05 10.74
CA VAL A 157 -1.56 -10.72 11.78
C VAL A 157 -1.64 -12.22 11.53
N GLY A 158 -0.55 -12.84 11.10
CA GLY A 158 -0.60 -14.21 10.60
C GLY A 158 -1.46 -14.30 9.33
N ASN A 159 -2.45 -15.18 9.38
CA ASN A 159 -3.40 -15.42 8.28
C ASN A 159 -4.76 -14.77 8.52
N GLU A 160 -4.86 -13.85 9.47
CA GLU A 160 -6.09 -13.18 9.85
C GLU A 160 -6.00 -11.67 9.58
N TYR A 161 -7.16 -11.08 9.37
CA TYR A 161 -7.31 -9.65 9.09
C TYR A 161 -8.03 -8.94 10.24
N PHE A 162 -7.56 -7.75 10.57
CA PHE A 162 -8.10 -6.93 11.65
C PHE A 162 -8.22 -5.48 11.20
N THR A 163 -9.17 -4.75 11.76
CA THR A 163 -9.22 -3.29 11.64
C THR A 163 -8.54 -2.62 12.83
N LEU A 164 -8.03 -1.40 12.64
CA LEU A 164 -7.45 -0.61 13.70
C LEU A 164 -8.56 0.05 14.54
N ASN A 165 -8.40 0.04 15.86
CA ASN A 165 -9.21 0.91 16.72
C ASN A 165 -8.73 2.36 16.51
N PRO A 166 -9.57 3.28 15.99
CA PRO A 166 -9.15 4.63 15.64
C PRO A 166 -8.93 5.54 16.84
N VAL A 167 -9.36 5.11 18.04
CA VAL A 167 -9.27 5.95 19.25
C VAL A 167 -7.81 6.12 19.67
N PRO A 168 -7.28 7.37 19.68
CA PRO A 168 -5.90 7.63 20.07
C PRO A 168 -5.67 7.29 21.54
N LYS A 169 -4.51 6.71 21.86
CA LYS A 169 -4.12 6.36 23.23
C LYS A 169 -3.13 7.34 23.83
N GLY A 170 -2.62 8.26 23.03
CA GLY A 170 -1.67 9.26 23.47
C GLY A 170 -1.17 10.12 22.31
N THR A 171 -0.37 11.11 22.64
CA THR A 171 0.26 12.02 21.68
C THR A 171 1.78 11.88 21.75
N TRP A 172 2.46 12.05 20.63
CA TRP A 172 3.92 12.05 20.57
C TRP A 172 4.50 13.08 21.56
N GLY A 173 5.42 12.62 22.42
CA GLY A 173 6.06 13.47 23.43
C GLY A 173 5.31 13.56 24.79
N GLN A 174 4.13 12.98 24.92
CA GLN A 174 3.32 12.98 26.16
C GLN A 174 4.04 12.31 27.36
N TRP A 175 5.04 11.46 27.13
CA TRP A 175 5.84 10.81 28.18
C TRP A 175 6.42 11.79 29.21
N LYS A 176 6.66 13.06 28.81
CA LYS A 176 7.21 14.11 29.68
C LYS A 176 6.32 14.37 30.90
N ASP A 177 5.01 14.14 30.76
CA ASP A 177 4.06 14.33 31.86
C ASP A 177 4.06 13.14 32.84
N THR A 178 4.47 11.95 32.33
CA THR A 178 4.55 10.72 33.14
C THR A 178 5.87 10.61 33.92
N PHE A 179 6.98 11.09 33.34
CA PHE A 179 8.32 10.92 33.90
C PHE A 179 8.99 12.25 34.31
N LYS A 180 8.20 13.28 34.63
CA LYS A 180 8.73 14.46 35.29
C LYS A 180 9.32 14.02 36.63
N LYS A 181 10.64 14.03 36.74
CA LYS A 181 11.29 13.88 38.06
C LYS A 181 10.89 15.05 38.92
N GLY A 182 10.34 14.77 40.12
CA GLY A 182 10.14 15.74 41.17
C GLY A 182 11.46 16.36 41.62
#